data_d7fb072d7d50c6b2c047af9b693f02e8
#
_entry.id   d7fb072d7d50c6b2c047af9b693f02e8
#
_cell.length_a   1.000
_cell.length_b   1.000
_cell.length_c   1.000
_cell.angle_alpha   90.00
_cell.angle_beta   90.00
_cell.angle_gamma   90.00
#
_symmetry.space_group_name_H-M   'P 1'
#
loop_
_entity.id
_entity.type
_entity.pdbx_description
1 polymer ?
#
loop_
_entity_poly.entity_id
_entity_poly.type
_entity_poly.pdbx_seq_one_letter_code
_entity_poly.pdbx_strand_id
1 'polypeptide(L)'
;GSGKVNYQNIELAAEVISMNLDSSTVHAYGIKDTTGVEKGKPVFKEGDTSYDTETIRYNFKTKKAGITDIVTQQGEGYVTGSKAKKGANDEIFMEHGRYTTCDHHDHPHFYMQLTRAKVRPKKNVVTGPAYLVVEDVPLPLAVPFFFFPFSSSYSSGFIMPTYMDDSSRGFGLAEGGYYFAMSDIMDLKITGDIFTKGSWRLSGLTNYNKRYKYSGTLQADYQVTKTGDKGMPDYTVAKDFKVVWNHRQDAKASPNSTFSASVNFATSSYERSNINNLYNSQLLTQNTKTSSISYSRSFPDIGLTLSGTTNIAQTMRDSSIAVTLPDLNITLSRLFPFKRKKAAGAERWYEKISIGYTGRLTNSIRTKDDHLFKAGLSSWENAMNHNIPISATFTLFKYLQVNPSVNYTERWYTRKINQHYNEDTHRLESLPGD
;
A
#
# COMPACT_ATOMS: atom_id res chain seq x y z
N GLY A 1 -23.50 -41.67 -32.78
CA GLY A 1 -23.42 -40.33 -33.33
C GLY A 1 -23.65 -39.26 -32.27
N SER A 2 -22.91 -38.19 -32.30
CA SER A 2 -22.98 -37.10 -31.35
C SER A 2 -24.38 -36.52 -31.22
N GLY A 3 -24.97 -36.63 -30.01
CA GLY A 3 -26.26 -36.04 -29.67
C GLY A 3 -26.11 -34.61 -29.15
N LYS A 4 -27.08 -33.75 -29.44
CA LYS A 4 -27.15 -32.38 -28.90
C LYS A 4 -28.57 -32.07 -28.42
N VAL A 5 -28.71 -31.60 -27.18
CA VAL A 5 -29.98 -31.20 -26.59
C VAL A 5 -29.87 -29.74 -26.15
N ASN A 6 -30.80 -28.92 -26.63
CA ASN A 6 -30.93 -27.52 -26.30
C ASN A 6 -32.25 -27.30 -25.56
N TYR A 7 -32.19 -26.70 -24.36
CA TYR A 7 -33.36 -26.35 -23.58
C TYR A 7 -33.14 -25.02 -22.85
N GLN A 8 -33.90 -24.00 -23.19
CA GLN A 8 -33.74 -22.62 -22.67
C GLN A 8 -32.30 -22.12 -22.88
N ASN A 9 -31.58 -21.89 -21.79
CA ASN A 9 -30.16 -21.45 -21.76
C ASN A 9 -29.17 -22.62 -21.54
N ILE A 10 -29.65 -23.87 -21.65
CA ILE A 10 -28.83 -25.08 -21.43
C ILE A 10 -28.58 -25.74 -22.78
N GLU A 11 -27.32 -26.08 -23.02
CA GLU A 11 -26.86 -26.89 -24.15
C GLU A 11 -26.10 -28.11 -23.59
N LEU A 12 -26.49 -29.30 -24.00
CA LEU A 12 -25.83 -30.56 -23.64
C LEU A 12 -25.44 -31.29 -24.93
N ALA A 13 -24.14 -31.52 -25.10
CA ALA A 13 -23.60 -32.28 -26.22
C ALA A 13 -22.86 -33.51 -25.69
N ALA A 14 -23.13 -34.71 -26.21
CA ALA A 14 -22.46 -35.97 -25.82
C ALA A 14 -22.60 -37.02 -26.89
N GLU A 15 -21.83 -38.08 -26.85
CA GLU A 15 -21.97 -39.21 -27.76
C GLU A 15 -23.28 -39.97 -27.56
N VAL A 16 -23.66 -40.21 -26.29
CA VAL A 16 -24.92 -40.83 -25.92
C VAL A 16 -25.69 -39.92 -24.98
N ILE A 17 -26.95 -39.65 -25.37
CA ILE A 17 -27.89 -38.88 -24.53
C ILE A 17 -29.16 -39.71 -24.40
N SER A 18 -29.53 -40.11 -23.21
CA SER A 18 -30.74 -40.80 -22.84
C SER A 18 -31.66 -39.85 -22.05
N MET A 19 -32.91 -39.71 -22.51
CA MET A 19 -33.90 -38.83 -21.88
C MET A 19 -35.09 -39.65 -21.39
N ASN A 20 -35.46 -39.44 -20.12
CA ASN A 20 -36.69 -39.97 -19.55
C ASN A 20 -37.66 -38.77 -19.35
N LEU A 21 -38.73 -38.77 -20.11
CA LEU A 21 -39.72 -37.68 -20.13
C LEU A 21 -40.58 -37.67 -18.86
N ASP A 22 -40.91 -38.83 -18.31
CA ASP A 22 -41.75 -38.93 -17.11
C ASP A 22 -41.07 -38.33 -15.89
N SER A 23 -39.79 -38.60 -15.71
CA SER A 23 -38.96 -38.04 -14.63
C SER A 23 -38.31 -36.71 -14.98
N SER A 24 -38.46 -36.27 -16.22
CA SER A 24 -37.78 -35.06 -16.76
C SER A 24 -36.26 -35.07 -16.53
N THR A 25 -35.64 -36.22 -16.71
CA THR A 25 -34.20 -36.42 -16.51
C THR A 25 -33.49 -36.76 -17.79
N VAL A 26 -32.30 -36.22 -17.97
CA VAL A 26 -31.37 -36.58 -19.03
C VAL A 26 -30.13 -37.18 -18.43
N HIS A 27 -29.61 -38.23 -19.06
CA HIS A 27 -28.35 -38.85 -18.73
C HIS A 27 -27.48 -38.85 -19.97
N ALA A 28 -26.24 -38.33 -19.86
CA ALA A 28 -25.30 -38.25 -20.96
C ALA A 28 -23.94 -38.81 -20.55
N TYR A 29 -23.29 -39.54 -21.48
CA TYR A 29 -21.97 -40.10 -21.31
C TYR A 29 -21.25 -40.32 -22.63
N GLY A 30 -19.93 -40.45 -22.58
CA GLY A 30 -19.08 -40.79 -23.73
C GLY A 30 -19.03 -42.31 -23.96
N ILE A 31 -18.47 -42.72 -25.08
CA ILE A 31 -18.26 -44.16 -25.44
C ILE A 31 -16.75 -44.41 -25.57
N LYS A 32 -16.30 -45.55 -25.10
CA LYS A 32 -14.94 -46.02 -25.35
C LYS A 32 -14.84 -46.62 -26.75
N ASP A 33 -13.86 -46.13 -27.51
CA ASP A 33 -13.52 -46.64 -28.83
C ASP A 33 -12.85 -48.04 -28.69
N THR A 34 -12.70 -48.72 -29.80
CA THR A 34 -12.03 -50.07 -29.88
C THR A 34 -10.60 -50.03 -29.37
N THR A 35 -9.99 -48.86 -29.32
CA THR A 35 -8.65 -48.62 -28.75
C THR A 35 -8.66 -48.27 -27.26
N GLY A 36 -9.85 -48.22 -26.60
CA GLY A 36 -10.03 -47.87 -25.20
C GLY A 36 -10.05 -46.35 -24.92
N VAL A 37 -9.92 -45.52 -25.95
CA VAL A 37 -9.97 -44.04 -25.79
C VAL A 37 -11.43 -43.59 -25.74
N GLU A 38 -11.75 -42.81 -24.72
CA GLU A 38 -13.09 -42.19 -24.58
C GLU A 38 -13.33 -41.10 -25.59
N LYS A 39 -14.44 -41.20 -26.33
CA LYS A 39 -14.90 -40.17 -27.29
C LYS A 39 -16.26 -39.60 -26.92
N GLY A 40 -16.47 -38.33 -27.26
CA GLY A 40 -17.75 -37.69 -27.08
C GLY A 40 -18.17 -37.47 -25.64
N LYS A 41 -17.21 -37.15 -24.72
CA LYS A 41 -17.52 -36.79 -23.35
C LYS A 41 -18.57 -35.68 -23.30
N PRO A 42 -19.50 -35.73 -22.35
CA PRO A 42 -20.53 -34.72 -22.23
C PRO A 42 -19.97 -33.33 -21.94
N VAL A 43 -20.38 -32.37 -22.74
CA VAL A 43 -20.14 -30.94 -22.52
C VAL A 43 -21.48 -30.30 -22.18
N PHE A 44 -21.59 -29.81 -20.96
CA PHE A 44 -22.79 -29.14 -20.46
C PHE A 44 -22.52 -27.64 -20.38
N LYS A 45 -23.30 -26.85 -21.09
CA LYS A 45 -23.23 -25.38 -21.06
C LYS A 45 -24.48 -24.81 -20.47
N GLU A 46 -24.34 -23.83 -19.58
CA GLU A 46 -25.44 -23.06 -19.03
C GLU A 46 -25.07 -21.57 -19.04
N GLY A 47 -25.68 -20.83 -19.94
CA GLY A 47 -25.27 -19.46 -20.25
C GLY A 47 -23.81 -19.43 -20.74
N ASP A 48 -22.94 -18.64 -20.06
CA ASP A 48 -21.52 -18.48 -20.43
C ASP A 48 -20.60 -19.51 -19.75
N THR A 49 -21.12 -20.42 -18.93
CA THR A 49 -20.30 -21.38 -18.18
C THR A 49 -20.36 -22.75 -18.85
N SER A 50 -19.19 -23.32 -19.15
CA SER A 50 -19.03 -24.67 -19.70
C SER A 50 -18.50 -25.61 -18.63
N TYR A 51 -19.01 -26.84 -18.65
CA TYR A 51 -18.60 -27.95 -17.79
C TYR A 51 -18.28 -29.15 -18.67
N ASP A 52 -17.02 -29.56 -18.67
CA ASP A 52 -16.60 -30.80 -19.29
C ASP A 52 -16.72 -31.91 -18.26
N THR A 53 -17.37 -33.02 -18.62
CA THR A 53 -17.72 -34.07 -17.63
C THR A 53 -17.52 -35.45 -18.22
N GLU A 54 -17.28 -36.46 -17.40
CA GLU A 54 -17.29 -37.86 -17.85
C GLU A 54 -18.72 -38.38 -17.97
N THR A 55 -19.57 -38.15 -16.96
CA THR A 55 -21.00 -38.41 -17.01
C THR A 55 -21.79 -37.29 -16.38
N ILE A 56 -22.98 -37.03 -16.90
CA ILE A 56 -23.92 -36.06 -16.30
C ILE A 56 -25.32 -36.64 -16.27
N ARG A 57 -26.00 -36.46 -15.14
CA ARG A 57 -27.41 -36.73 -14.97
C ARG A 57 -28.09 -35.42 -14.49
N TYR A 58 -28.90 -34.84 -15.35
CA TYR A 58 -29.57 -33.56 -15.09
C TYR A 58 -31.09 -33.72 -15.04
N ASN A 59 -31.75 -33.06 -14.10
CA ASN A 59 -33.19 -33.04 -13.98
C ASN A 59 -33.72 -31.65 -14.29
N PHE A 60 -34.51 -31.51 -15.35
CA PHE A 60 -35.05 -30.24 -15.85
C PHE A 60 -36.07 -29.58 -14.90
N LYS A 61 -36.83 -30.37 -14.12
CA LYS A 61 -37.78 -29.84 -13.15
C LYS A 61 -37.11 -29.25 -11.92
N THR A 62 -36.15 -29.98 -11.34
CA THR A 62 -35.49 -29.60 -10.12
C THR A 62 -34.24 -28.75 -10.34
N LYS A 63 -33.79 -28.64 -11.60
CA LYS A 63 -32.51 -27.96 -12.00
C LYS A 63 -31.28 -28.50 -11.27
N LYS A 64 -31.30 -29.77 -10.85
CA LYS A 64 -30.19 -30.42 -10.15
C LYS A 64 -29.47 -31.38 -11.08
N ALA A 65 -28.16 -31.47 -10.93
CA ALA A 65 -27.33 -32.45 -11.64
C ALA A 65 -26.43 -33.24 -10.68
N GLY A 66 -26.22 -34.52 -11.05
CA GLY A 66 -25.11 -35.35 -10.52
C GLY A 66 -24.07 -35.50 -11.65
N ILE A 67 -22.83 -35.25 -11.35
CA ILE A 67 -21.75 -35.14 -12.35
C ILE A 67 -20.55 -35.97 -11.83
N THR A 68 -19.89 -36.70 -12.74
CA THR A 68 -18.60 -37.32 -12.45
C THR A 68 -17.50 -36.67 -13.29
N ASP A 69 -16.31 -36.56 -12.68
CA ASP A 69 -15.11 -35.97 -13.28
C ASP A 69 -15.37 -34.66 -14.02
N ILE A 70 -15.78 -33.66 -13.24
CA ILE A 70 -16.07 -32.32 -13.73
C ILE A 70 -14.77 -31.50 -13.88
N VAL A 71 -14.67 -30.80 -15.00
CA VAL A 71 -13.67 -29.75 -15.23
C VAL A 71 -14.42 -28.48 -15.63
N THR A 72 -14.13 -27.38 -14.95
CA THR A 72 -14.75 -26.10 -15.26
C THR A 72 -13.73 -24.97 -15.08
N GLN A 73 -13.67 -24.08 -16.04
CA GLN A 73 -12.88 -22.86 -15.92
C GLN A 73 -13.66 -21.80 -15.16
N GLN A 74 -13.03 -21.23 -14.15
CA GLN A 74 -13.61 -20.18 -13.32
C GLN A 74 -12.59 -19.04 -13.13
N GLY A 75 -12.81 -17.93 -13.83
CA GLY A 75 -11.84 -16.86 -13.91
C GLY A 75 -10.57 -17.29 -14.64
N GLU A 76 -9.41 -17.09 -14.02
CA GLU A 76 -8.10 -17.51 -14.57
C GLU A 76 -7.69 -18.95 -14.15
N GLY A 77 -8.51 -19.65 -13.38
CA GLY A 77 -8.18 -20.98 -12.88
C GLY A 77 -9.17 -22.05 -13.33
N TYR A 78 -8.73 -23.29 -13.16
CA TYR A 78 -9.51 -24.50 -13.41
C TYR A 78 -9.88 -25.17 -12.09
N VAL A 79 -11.16 -25.54 -11.98
CA VAL A 79 -11.65 -26.36 -10.86
C VAL A 79 -12.01 -27.73 -11.41
N THR A 80 -11.40 -28.77 -10.88
CA THR A 80 -11.72 -30.18 -11.22
C THR A 80 -12.27 -30.89 -10.00
N GLY A 81 -13.07 -31.94 -10.18
CA GLY A 81 -13.60 -32.72 -9.09
C GLY A 81 -14.11 -34.09 -9.54
N SER A 82 -13.86 -35.13 -8.78
CA SER A 82 -14.25 -36.51 -9.13
C SER A 82 -15.75 -36.73 -9.02
N LYS A 83 -16.40 -36.13 -8.04
CA LYS A 83 -17.86 -36.20 -7.84
C LYS A 83 -18.39 -34.79 -7.57
N ALA A 84 -19.37 -34.39 -8.35
CA ALA A 84 -19.99 -33.08 -8.18
C ALA A 84 -21.53 -33.19 -8.20
N LYS A 85 -22.17 -32.30 -7.46
CA LYS A 85 -23.62 -32.14 -7.41
C LYS A 85 -23.97 -30.68 -7.61
N LYS A 86 -24.65 -30.39 -8.71
CA LYS A 86 -25.20 -29.05 -8.99
C LYS A 86 -26.53 -28.88 -8.27
N GLY A 87 -26.66 -27.79 -7.55
CA GLY A 87 -27.91 -27.35 -6.90
C GLY A 87 -28.79 -26.51 -7.84
N ALA A 88 -30.00 -26.25 -7.43
CA ALA A 88 -30.96 -25.41 -8.17
C ALA A 88 -30.52 -23.93 -8.32
N ASN A 89 -29.67 -23.45 -7.43
CA ASN A 89 -29.13 -22.10 -7.39
C ASN A 89 -27.73 -21.98 -8.07
N ASP A 90 -27.44 -22.88 -9.01
CA ASP A 90 -26.15 -22.96 -9.74
C ASP A 90 -24.93 -23.20 -8.87
N GLU A 91 -25.11 -23.50 -7.59
CA GLU A 91 -24.03 -23.89 -6.69
C GLU A 91 -23.60 -25.32 -6.99
N ILE A 92 -22.29 -25.57 -7.05
CA ILE A 92 -21.73 -26.89 -7.27
C ILE A 92 -21.01 -27.33 -6.01
N PHE A 93 -21.42 -28.46 -5.47
CA PHE A 93 -20.76 -29.13 -4.36
C PHE A 93 -19.90 -30.26 -4.93
N MET A 94 -18.64 -30.31 -4.55
CA MET A 94 -17.72 -31.35 -5.04
C MET A 94 -16.89 -31.96 -3.93
N GLU A 95 -16.49 -33.21 -4.15
CA GLU A 95 -15.57 -33.95 -3.32
C GLU A 95 -14.29 -34.25 -4.10
N HIS A 96 -13.15 -34.25 -3.40
CA HIS A 96 -11.82 -34.48 -3.97
C HIS A 96 -11.52 -33.58 -5.16
N GLY A 97 -11.79 -32.26 -4.98
CA GLY A 97 -11.54 -31.28 -5.99
C GLY A 97 -10.07 -30.86 -6.05
N ARG A 98 -9.67 -30.30 -7.20
CA ARG A 98 -8.39 -29.62 -7.40
C ARG A 98 -8.67 -28.21 -7.94
N TYR A 99 -7.92 -27.25 -7.48
CA TYR A 99 -7.91 -25.89 -8.04
C TYR A 99 -6.50 -25.57 -8.52
N THR A 100 -6.37 -25.19 -9.76
CA THR A 100 -5.08 -24.82 -10.37
C THR A 100 -5.24 -23.64 -11.32
N THR A 101 -4.19 -22.85 -11.46
CA THR A 101 -4.04 -21.84 -12.52
C THR A 101 -3.06 -22.32 -13.60
N CYS A 102 -2.67 -23.59 -13.58
CA CYS A 102 -1.84 -24.19 -14.61
C CYS A 102 -2.66 -24.46 -15.87
N ASP A 103 -2.12 -24.15 -17.05
CA ASP A 103 -2.77 -24.39 -18.34
C ASP A 103 -2.95 -25.87 -18.65
N HIS A 104 -2.10 -26.73 -18.06
CA HIS A 104 -2.21 -28.20 -18.13
C HIS A 104 -3.17 -28.73 -17.06
N HIS A 105 -4.46 -28.48 -17.21
CA HIS A 105 -5.46 -28.81 -16.20
C HIS A 105 -5.70 -30.33 -16.01
N ASP A 106 -5.34 -31.16 -16.98
CA ASP A 106 -5.45 -32.62 -16.88
C ASP A 106 -4.35 -33.20 -15.97
N HIS A 107 -3.13 -32.66 -16.02
CA HIS A 107 -2.01 -32.99 -15.17
C HIS A 107 -1.26 -31.73 -14.74
N PRO A 108 -1.82 -30.97 -13.80
CA PRO A 108 -1.25 -29.69 -13.42
C PRO A 108 0.04 -29.86 -12.60
N HIS A 109 1.07 -29.07 -12.92
CA HIS A 109 2.34 -29.07 -12.17
C HIS A 109 2.16 -28.63 -10.72
N PHE A 110 1.14 -27.84 -10.43
CA PHE A 110 0.79 -27.43 -9.08
C PHE A 110 -0.73 -27.28 -8.94
N TYR A 111 -1.26 -27.66 -7.80
CA TYR A 111 -2.68 -27.51 -7.49
C TYR A 111 -2.94 -27.48 -5.98
N MET A 112 -4.03 -26.85 -5.60
CA MET A 112 -4.59 -27.00 -4.27
C MET A 112 -5.52 -28.22 -4.27
N GLN A 113 -5.19 -29.25 -3.50
CA GLN A 113 -6.06 -30.39 -3.27
C GLN A 113 -7.14 -29.99 -2.27
N LEU A 114 -8.39 -30.13 -2.66
CA LEU A 114 -9.57 -29.75 -1.89
C LEU A 114 -10.30 -31.02 -1.43
N THR A 115 -10.54 -31.16 -0.15
CA THR A 115 -11.32 -32.32 0.35
C THR A 115 -12.78 -32.22 -0.04
N ARG A 116 -13.38 -31.05 0.21
CA ARG A 116 -14.74 -30.69 -0.19
C ARG A 116 -14.73 -29.24 -0.63
N ALA A 117 -15.47 -28.93 -1.67
CA ALA A 117 -15.60 -27.54 -2.14
C ALA A 117 -17.04 -27.21 -2.55
N LYS A 118 -17.41 -25.96 -2.31
CA LYS A 118 -18.62 -25.33 -2.81
C LYS A 118 -18.22 -24.26 -3.80
N VAL A 119 -18.51 -24.47 -5.05
CA VAL A 119 -18.26 -23.51 -6.13
C VAL A 119 -19.52 -22.72 -6.38
N ARG A 120 -19.41 -21.41 -6.34
CA ARG A 120 -20.42 -20.47 -6.80
C ARG A 120 -19.89 -19.82 -8.08
N PRO A 121 -20.39 -20.20 -9.26
CA PRO A 121 -19.91 -19.69 -10.54
C PRO A 121 -19.89 -18.16 -10.55
N LYS A 122 -18.84 -17.58 -11.11
CA LYS A 122 -18.60 -16.11 -11.20
C LYS A 122 -18.48 -15.39 -9.84
N LYS A 123 -18.51 -16.10 -8.71
CA LYS A 123 -18.37 -15.50 -7.37
C LYS A 123 -17.14 -16.01 -6.63
N ASN A 124 -17.16 -17.25 -6.18
CA ASN A 124 -16.07 -17.82 -5.40
C ASN A 124 -16.12 -19.35 -5.30
N VAL A 125 -15.01 -19.93 -4.86
CA VAL A 125 -14.94 -21.27 -4.29
C VAL A 125 -14.69 -21.16 -2.80
N VAL A 126 -15.47 -21.86 -2.01
CA VAL A 126 -15.23 -22.07 -0.58
C VAL A 126 -14.89 -23.54 -0.37
N THR A 127 -13.79 -23.83 0.28
CA THR A 127 -13.32 -25.19 0.48
C THR A 127 -13.17 -25.49 1.97
N GLY A 128 -13.35 -26.77 2.33
CA GLY A 128 -12.90 -27.33 3.60
C GLY A 128 -11.36 -27.47 3.62
N PRO A 129 -10.82 -28.44 4.38
CA PRO A 129 -9.38 -28.65 4.43
C PRO A 129 -8.77 -28.78 3.04
N ALA A 130 -7.71 -28.01 2.81
CA ALA A 130 -7.00 -27.97 1.54
C ALA A 130 -5.50 -27.94 1.78
N TYR A 131 -4.72 -28.52 0.86
CA TYR A 131 -3.27 -28.50 0.90
C TYR A 131 -2.67 -28.34 -0.50
N LEU A 132 -1.49 -27.74 -0.54
CA LEU A 132 -0.77 -27.51 -1.80
C LEU A 132 -0.03 -28.77 -2.23
N VAL A 133 -0.13 -29.09 -3.51
CA VAL A 133 0.60 -30.17 -4.18
C VAL A 133 1.39 -29.56 -5.33
N VAL A 134 2.65 -29.92 -5.46
CA VAL A 134 3.55 -29.51 -6.54
C VAL A 134 4.23 -30.75 -7.09
N GLU A 135 4.13 -30.95 -8.41
CA GLU A 135 4.64 -32.17 -9.09
C GLU A 135 4.21 -33.46 -8.38
N ASP A 136 2.92 -33.54 -8.03
CA ASP A 136 2.28 -34.64 -7.29
C ASP A 136 2.84 -34.90 -5.86
N VAL A 137 3.74 -34.03 -5.37
CA VAL A 137 4.25 -34.10 -4.01
C VAL A 137 3.45 -33.17 -3.11
N PRO A 138 2.76 -33.67 -2.08
CA PRO A 138 2.04 -32.85 -1.12
C PRO A 138 3.02 -32.06 -0.24
N LEU A 139 2.87 -30.75 -0.21
CA LEU A 139 3.66 -29.89 0.65
C LEU A 139 3.02 -29.76 2.04
N PRO A 140 3.79 -29.49 3.11
CA PRO A 140 3.29 -29.32 4.46
C PRO A 140 2.54 -27.98 4.65
N LEU A 141 2.00 -27.43 3.59
CA LEU A 141 1.16 -26.24 3.57
C LEU A 141 -0.30 -26.66 3.48
N ALA A 142 -0.94 -26.82 4.63
CA ALA A 142 -2.34 -27.20 4.74
C ALA A 142 -3.12 -26.11 5.50
N VAL A 143 -4.33 -25.84 5.04
CA VAL A 143 -5.26 -24.89 5.66
C VAL A 143 -6.57 -25.61 6.01
N PRO A 144 -7.20 -25.33 7.16
CA PRO A 144 -8.44 -25.99 7.57
C PRO A 144 -9.63 -25.61 6.69
N PHE A 145 -9.60 -24.42 6.09
CA PHE A 145 -10.54 -23.97 5.07
C PHE A 145 -9.85 -22.92 4.20
N PHE A 146 -10.33 -22.77 2.97
CA PHE A 146 -9.82 -21.76 2.06
C PHE A 146 -10.94 -21.15 1.19
N PHE A 147 -10.63 -20.02 0.57
CA PHE A 147 -11.61 -19.25 -0.18
C PHE A 147 -10.91 -18.60 -1.38
N PHE A 148 -11.41 -18.90 -2.59
CA PHE A 148 -10.92 -18.34 -3.85
C PHE A 148 -12.02 -17.45 -4.45
N PRO A 149 -11.83 -16.14 -4.56
CA PRO A 149 -12.75 -15.28 -5.29
C PRO A 149 -12.51 -15.39 -6.81
N PHE A 150 -13.58 -15.41 -7.60
CA PHE A 150 -13.52 -15.43 -9.07
C PHE A 150 -13.90 -14.08 -9.68
N SER A 151 -13.77 -12.99 -8.97
CA SER A 151 -14.15 -11.73 -9.52
C SER A 151 -13.03 -11.15 -10.40
N SER A 152 -13.37 -10.73 -11.61
CA SER A 152 -12.57 -9.83 -12.44
C SER A 152 -12.57 -8.39 -11.91
N SER A 153 -13.37 -8.11 -10.88
CA SER A 153 -13.45 -6.84 -10.19
C SER A 153 -12.56 -6.84 -8.94
N TYR A 154 -12.19 -5.66 -8.51
CA TYR A 154 -11.45 -5.38 -7.29
C TYR A 154 -12.06 -6.09 -6.07
N SER A 155 -11.38 -7.05 -5.51
CA SER A 155 -11.90 -7.88 -4.40
C SER A 155 -10.83 -8.21 -3.37
N SER A 156 -11.27 -8.44 -2.14
CA SER A 156 -10.41 -8.91 -1.05
C SER A 156 -9.98 -10.35 -1.27
N GLY A 157 -8.79 -10.71 -0.82
CA GLY A 157 -8.28 -12.06 -0.97
C GLY A 157 -7.00 -12.34 -0.19
N PHE A 158 -6.65 -13.63 -0.10
CA PHE A 158 -5.42 -14.08 0.51
C PHE A 158 -4.23 -13.85 -0.42
N ILE A 159 -3.11 -13.49 0.16
CA ILE A 159 -1.81 -13.39 -0.50
C ILE A 159 -1.03 -14.63 -0.07
N MET A 160 -0.69 -15.48 -1.03
CA MET A 160 0.06 -16.70 -0.76
C MET A 160 1.49 -16.35 -0.36
N PRO A 161 2.00 -16.93 0.71
CA PRO A 161 3.38 -16.73 1.11
C PRO A 161 4.35 -17.38 0.14
N THR A 162 5.52 -16.78 -0.01
CA THR A 162 6.65 -17.36 -0.73
C THR A 162 7.53 -18.12 0.26
N TYR A 163 7.94 -19.33 -0.11
CA TYR A 163 8.92 -20.09 0.66
C TYR A 163 10.31 -19.45 0.51
N MET A 164 11.00 -19.29 1.61
CA MET A 164 12.37 -18.77 1.65
C MET A 164 13.25 -19.64 2.53
N ASP A 165 14.51 -19.79 2.14
CA ASP A 165 15.57 -20.40 2.92
C ASP A 165 16.67 -19.36 3.19
N ASP A 166 16.94 -19.11 4.46
CA ASP A 166 17.95 -18.15 4.91
C ASP A 166 18.87 -18.82 5.93
N SER A 167 20.17 -18.84 5.65
CA SER A 167 21.15 -19.51 6.50
C SER A 167 21.18 -18.97 7.94
N SER A 168 20.85 -17.69 8.14
CA SER A 168 20.87 -17.05 9.46
C SER A 168 19.56 -17.19 10.23
N ARG A 169 18.41 -17.28 9.53
CA ARG A 169 17.04 -17.29 10.12
C ARG A 169 16.34 -18.62 9.97
N GLY A 170 16.88 -19.52 9.15
CA GLY A 170 16.30 -20.81 8.80
C GLY A 170 15.23 -20.70 7.72
N PHE A 171 14.43 -21.74 7.59
CA PHE A 171 13.32 -21.77 6.66
C PHE A 171 12.22 -20.79 7.05
N GLY A 172 11.55 -20.22 6.06
CA GLY A 172 10.49 -19.27 6.32
C GLY A 172 9.44 -19.19 5.25
N LEU A 173 8.34 -18.56 5.62
CA LEU A 173 7.28 -18.14 4.72
C LEU A 173 7.26 -16.60 4.74
N ALA A 174 7.47 -16.00 3.57
CA ALA A 174 7.53 -14.54 3.43
C ALA A 174 6.36 -14.00 2.61
N GLU A 175 5.95 -12.76 2.91
CA GLU A 175 4.94 -11.99 2.21
C GLU A 175 3.55 -12.61 2.15
N GLY A 176 3.27 -13.61 3.01
CA GLY A 176 1.94 -14.15 3.18
C GLY A 176 1.01 -13.18 3.88
N GLY A 177 -0.28 -13.13 3.49
CA GLY A 177 -1.18 -12.20 4.13
C GLY A 177 -2.57 -12.12 3.55
N TYR A 178 -3.18 -10.94 3.73
CA TYR A 178 -4.52 -10.69 3.23
C TYR A 178 -4.63 -9.27 2.67
N TYR A 179 -5.28 -9.17 1.52
CA TYR A 179 -5.63 -7.93 0.86
C TYR A 179 -7.11 -7.60 1.13
N PHE A 180 -7.35 -6.44 1.68
CA PHE A 180 -8.67 -5.89 1.96
C PHE A 180 -9.03 -4.83 0.92
N ALA A 181 -9.97 -5.12 0.05
CA ALA A 181 -10.63 -4.15 -0.81
C ALA A 181 -11.67 -3.38 0.02
N MET A 182 -11.24 -2.35 0.75
CA MET A 182 -12.09 -1.67 1.73
C MET A 182 -13.16 -0.79 1.06
N SER A 183 -12.76 -0.08 -0.01
CA SER A 183 -13.67 0.82 -0.75
C SER A 183 -13.04 1.21 -2.10
N ASP A 184 -13.81 1.88 -2.95
CA ASP A 184 -13.33 2.40 -4.24
C ASP A 184 -12.21 3.44 -4.10
N ILE A 185 -11.97 3.96 -2.92
CA ILE A 185 -10.97 5.00 -2.65
C ILE A 185 -9.82 4.54 -1.76
N MET A 186 -9.88 3.35 -1.17
CA MET A 186 -8.91 2.88 -0.19
C MET A 186 -8.80 1.36 -0.16
N ASP A 187 -7.59 0.84 -0.11
CA ASP A 187 -7.25 -0.56 0.13
C ASP A 187 -6.38 -0.73 1.38
N LEU A 188 -6.24 -1.96 1.83
CA LEU A 188 -5.30 -2.33 2.89
C LEU A 188 -4.71 -3.71 2.59
N LYS A 189 -3.40 -3.79 2.49
CA LYS A 189 -2.64 -5.04 2.37
C LYS A 189 -1.90 -5.28 3.68
N ILE A 190 -2.20 -6.40 4.35
CA ILE A 190 -1.46 -6.85 5.52
C ILE A 190 -0.67 -8.09 5.14
N THR A 191 0.65 -8.05 5.30
CA THR A 191 1.53 -9.20 5.02
C THR A 191 2.46 -9.47 6.19
N GLY A 192 2.89 -10.71 6.32
CA GLY A 192 3.82 -11.11 7.36
C GLY A 192 4.82 -12.13 6.86
N ASP A 193 5.97 -12.16 7.52
CA ASP A 193 7.01 -13.15 7.35
C ASP A 193 7.21 -13.89 8.66
N ILE A 194 7.46 -15.19 8.60
CA ILE A 194 7.79 -16.02 9.76
C ILE A 194 8.93 -16.96 9.41
N PHE A 195 9.89 -17.12 10.31
CA PHE A 195 11.06 -17.98 10.12
C PHE A 195 11.23 -18.96 11.29
N THR A 196 11.79 -20.12 11.02
CA THR A 196 11.94 -21.21 12.01
C THR A 196 12.80 -20.86 13.20
N LYS A 197 13.82 -19.99 13.04
CA LYS A 197 14.64 -19.51 14.19
C LYS A 197 13.96 -18.36 14.98
N GLY A 198 12.68 -18.06 14.67
CA GLY A 198 11.84 -17.13 15.43
C GLY A 198 11.94 -15.66 15.02
N SER A 199 12.52 -15.36 13.87
CA SER A 199 12.40 -14.04 13.22
C SER A 199 11.01 -13.89 12.61
N TRP A 200 10.45 -12.69 12.65
CA TRP A 200 9.16 -12.39 12.02
C TRP A 200 9.05 -10.91 11.64
N ARG A 201 8.18 -10.63 10.69
CA ARG A 201 7.84 -9.28 10.24
C ARG A 201 6.32 -9.18 10.03
N LEU A 202 5.78 -8.01 10.33
CA LEU A 202 4.42 -7.60 9.98
C LEU A 202 4.50 -6.31 9.18
N SER A 203 3.83 -6.26 8.03
CA SER A 203 3.76 -5.11 7.15
C SER A 203 2.32 -4.77 6.85
N GLY A 204 1.97 -3.51 6.97
CA GLY A 204 0.68 -2.95 6.55
C GLY A 204 0.91 -1.89 5.47
N LEU A 205 0.30 -2.06 4.31
CA LEU A 205 0.33 -1.10 3.21
C LEU A 205 -1.10 -0.70 2.85
N THR A 206 -1.37 0.58 2.84
CA THR A 206 -2.64 1.14 2.37
C THR A 206 -2.39 2.14 1.26
N ASN A 207 -3.15 2.04 0.18
CA ASN A 207 -3.21 3.04 -0.86
C ASN A 207 -4.58 3.70 -0.79
N TYR A 208 -4.61 5.00 -0.92
CA TYR A 208 -5.86 5.74 -0.94
C TYR A 208 -5.80 6.81 -2.04
N ASN A 209 -6.90 6.93 -2.76
CA ASN A 209 -7.02 7.89 -3.86
C ASN A 209 -8.48 8.37 -3.99
N LYS A 210 -8.70 9.65 -3.73
CA LYS A 210 -9.97 10.29 -4.00
C LYS A 210 -9.79 11.33 -5.10
N ARG A 211 -10.31 11.00 -6.28
CA ARG A 211 -10.18 11.86 -7.48
C ARG A 211 -10.51 13.32 -7.17
N TYR A 212 -9.65 14.23 -7.63
CA TYR A 212 -9.74 15.68 -7.42
C TYR A 212 -9.65 16.15 -5.96
N LYS A 213 -9.29 15.27 -5.02
CA LYS A 213 -9.12 15.65 -3.61
C LYS A 213 -7.73 15.32 -3.07
N TYR A 214 -7.37 14.05 -3.02
CA TYR A 214 -6.08 13.60 -2.51
C TYR A 214 -5.73 12.20 -2.98
N SER A 215 -4.44 11.91 -2.94
CA SER A 215 -3.90 10.56 -3.11
C SER A 215 -2.73 10.32 -2.17
N GLY A 216 -2.48 9.07 -1.86
CA GLY A 216 -1.33 8.73 -1.04
C GLY A 216 -1.19 7.25 -0.78
N THR A 217 -0.07 6.92 -0.14
CA THR A 217 0.29 5.58 0.33
C THR A 217 0.81 5.68 1.74
N LEU A 218 0.42 4.75 2.60
CA LEU A 218 0.97 4.60 3.94
C LEU A 218 1.40 3.16 4.12
N GLN A 219 2.67 2.96 4.45
CA GLN A 219 3.26 1.68 4.81
C GLN A 219 3.81 1.75 6.22
N ALA A 220 3.53 0.75 7.02
CA ALA A 220 4.09 0.58 8.34
C ALA A 220 4.58 -0.86 8.50
N ASP A 221 5.84 -1.02 8.82
CA ASP A 221 6.50 -2.30 9.00
C ASP A 221 7.06 -2.41 10.42
N TYR A 222 6.91 -3.57 11.02
CA TYR A 222 7.59 -3.94 12.25
C TYR A 222 8.21 -5.31 12.11
N GLN A 223 9.48 -5.45 12.49
CA GLN A 223 10.20 -6.70 12.40
C GLN A 223 11.01 -7.00 13.64
N VAL A 224 11.11 -8.28 13.95
CA VAL A 224 12.01 -8.83 14.96
C VAL A 224 12.92 -9.82 14.26
N THR A 225 14.20 -9.46 14.16
CA THR A 225 15.21 -10.29 13.51
C THR A 225 16.08 -10.94 14.59
N LYS A 226 16.14 -12.25 14.55
CA LYS A 226 17.02 -13.08 15.40
C LYS A 226 18.04 -13.74 14.50
N THR A 227 19.30 -13.53 14.78
CA THR A 227 20.43 -14.12 14.07
C THR A 227 21.29 -14.92 15.03
N GLY A 228 21.89 -16.02 14.54
CA GLY A 228 22.62 -16.96 15.37
C GLY A 228 21.71 -17.93 16.13
N ASP A 229 22.31 -18.84 16.87
CA ASP A 229 21.59 -19.84 17.68
C ASP A 229 21.54 -19.41 19.14
N LYS A 230 20.38 -19.56 19.77
CA LYS A 230 20.14 -19.15 21.16
C LYS A 230 21.13 -19.83 22.11
N GLY A 231 21.88 -19.02 22.84
CA GLY A 231 22.93 -19.47 23.76
C GLY A 231 24.34 -19.43 23.18
N MET A 232 24.51 -19.08 21.91
CA MET A 232 25.80 -18.83 21.28
C MET A 232 26.19 -17.34 21.34
N PRO A 233 27.51 -17.01 21.31
CA PRO A 233 27.98 -15.62 21.40
C PRO A 233 27.54 -14.71 20.25
N ASP A 234 27.18 -15.31 19.10
CA ASP A 234 26.70 -14.61 17.90
C ASP A 234 25.19 -14.38 17.88
N TYR A 235 24.47 -14.82 18.93
CA TYR A 235 23.05 -14.60 19.03
C TYR A 235 22.70 -13.12 19.20
N THR A 236 21.96 -12.57 18.27
CA THR A 236 21.50 -11.18 18.33
C THR A 236 19.99 -11.07 18.07
N VAL A 237 19.37 -10.09 18.69
CA VAL A 237 17.95 -9.76 18.47
C VAL A 237 17.83 -8.29 18.13
N ALA A 238 17.42 -7.99 16.93
CA ALA A 238 17.09 -6.64 16.48
C ALA A 238 15.57 -6.47 16.40
N LYS A 239 15.09 -5.33 16.88
CA LYS A 239 13.67 -4.91 16.78
C LYS A 239 13.64 -3.62 16.00
N ASP A 240 13.04 -3.65 14.83
CA ASP A 240 13.07 -2.55 13.90
C ASP A 240 11.68 -2.19 13.41
N PHE A 241 11.48 -0.92 13.11
CA PHE A 241 10.28 -0.45 12.45
C PHE A 241 10.60 0.51 11.32
N LYS A 242 9.65 0.64 10.39
CA LYS A 242 9.70 1.59 9.28
C LYS A 242 8.30 2.13 9.01
N VAL A 243 8.23 3.43 8.80
CA VAL A 243 7.00 4.10 8.37
C VAL A 243 7.31 4.92 7.12
N VAL A 244 6.59 4.64 6.05
CA VAL A 244 6.63 5.41 4.81
C VAL A 244 5.24 5.97 4.55
N TRP A 245 5.12 7.28 4.47
CA TRP A 245 3.86 7.94 4.18
C TRP A 245 4.06 9.00 3.09
N ASN A 246 3.41 8.79 1.97
CA ASN A 246 3.35 9.75 0.90
C ASN A 246 1.91 10.22 0.75
N HIS A 247 1.69 11.52 0.87
CA HIS A 247 0.38 12.14 0.70
C HIS A 247 0.49 13.38 -0.17
N ARG A 248 -0.42 13.52 -1.08
CA ARG A 248 -0.54 14.69 -1.94
C ARG A 248 -2.01 15.11 -2.03
N GLN A 249 -2.28 16.34 -1.66
CA GLN A 249 -3.54 16.98 -1.92
C GLN A 249 -3.59 17.44 -3.39
N ASP A 250 -4.72 17.23 -4.06
CA ASP A 250 -4.96 17.74 -5.40
C ASP A 250 -5.22 19.25 -5.34
N ALA A 251 -4.66 20.02 -6.28
CA ALA A 251 -4.85 21.46 -6.36
C ALA A 251 -6.33 21.88 -6.51
N LYS A 252 -7.16 21.00 -7.09
CA LYS A 252 -8.60 21.23 -7.23
C LYS A 252 -9.39 21.05 -5.94
N ALA A 253 -8.80 20.39 -4.93
CA ALA A 253 -9.46 20.19 -3.64
C ALA A 253 -9.67 21.49 -2.87
N SER A 254 -8.68 22.37 -2.94
CA SER A 254 -8.74 23.71 -2.35
C SER A 254 -7.77 24.62 -3.11
N PRO A 255 -8.25 25.68 -3.75
CA PRO A 255 -7.38 26.62 -4.48
C PRO A 255 -6.45 27.42 -3.55
N ASN A 256 -6.82 27.54 -2.28
CA ASN A 256 -6.13 28.38 -1.30
C ASN A 256 -5.34 27.60 -0.26
N SER A 257 -5.32 26.26 -0.31
CA SER A 257 -4.52 25.43 0.61
C SER A 257 -3.90 24.25 -0.08
N THR A 258 -2.68 23.90 0.34
CA THR A 258 -1.97 22.71 -0.12
C THR A 258 -1.45 21.93 1.07
N PHE A 259 -1.61 20.62 1.02
CA PHE A 259 -1.04 19.70 2.00
C PHE A 259 -0.27 18.58 1.28
N SER A 260 0.96 18.34 1.70
CA SER A 260 1.76 17.23 1.21
C SER A 260 2.60 16.63 2.34
N ALA A 261 2.80 15.34 2.28
CA ALA A 261 3.67 14.60 3.18
C ALA A 261 4.51 13.61 2.40
N SER A 262 5.79 13.54 2.72
CA SER A 262 6.72 12.53 2.25
C SER A 262 7.55 12.10 3.45
N VAL A 263 7.08 11.09 4.14
CA VAL A 263 7.69 10.56 5.35
C VAL A 263 8.40 9.25 5.02
N ASN A 264 9.67 9.13 5.38
CA ASN A 264 10.45 7.91 5.31
C ASN A 264 11.26 7.80 6.60
N PHE A 265 10.65 7.23 7.61
CA PHE A 265 11.20 7.12 8.95
C PHE A 265 11.41 5.65 9.31
N ALA A 266 12.61 5.28 9.79
CA ALA A 266 12.91 3.92 10.18
C ALA A 266 13.97 3.89 11.28
N THR A 267 14.05 2.77 12.02
CA THR A 267 15.22 2.50 12.85
C THR A 267 16.48 2.37 12.01
N SER A 268 17.61 2.76 12.54
CA SER A 268 18.90 2.79 11.83
C SER A 268 19.36 1.42 11.32
N SER A 269 18.92 0.36 11.98
CA SER A 269 19.22 -1.04 11.62
C SER A 269 18.25 -1.67 10.64
N TYR A 270 17.07 -1.08 10.40
CA TYR A 270 15.98 -1.68 9.63
C TYR A 270 16.41 -2.23 8.27
N GLU A 271 17.10 -1.43 7.46
CA GLU A 271 17.45 -1.85 6.09
C GLU A 271 18.48 -2.99 6.10
N ARG A 272 19.36 -3.03 7.09
CA ARG A 272 20.37 -4.10 7.23
C ARG A 272 19.79 -5.39 7.77
N SER A 273 18.75 -5.30 8.61
CA SER A 273 18.10 -6.46 9.21
C SER A 273 16.94 -7.00 8.37
N ASN A 274 16.49 -6.27 7.33
CA ASN A 274 15.40 -6.70 6.46
C ASN A 274 15.90 -7.64 5.38
N ILE A 275 15.37 -8.88 5.37
CA ILE A 275 15.76 -9.92 4.42
C ILE A 275 15.47 -9.54 2.96
N ASN A 276 14.40 -8.81 2.71
CA ASN A 276 14.03 -8.41 1.35
C ASN A 276 14.99 -7.38 0.74
N ASN A 277 15.86 -6.80 1.57
CA ASN A 277 16.85 -5.81 1.14
C ASN A 277 18.26 -6.39 0.94
N LEU A 278 18.49 -7.66 1.25
CA LEU A 278 19.83 -8.29 1.19
C LEU A 278 20.52 -8.15 -0.17
N TYR A 279 19.75 -8.14 -1.24
CA TYR A 279 20.26 -7.99 -2.61
C TYR A 279 20.08 -6.57 -3.18
N ASN A 280 19.59 -5.63 -2.38
CA ASN A 280 19.40 -4.25 -2.81
C ASN A 280 20.50 -3.35 -2.25
N SER A 281 21.60 -3.24 -2.98
CA SER A 281 22.75 -2.43 -2.57
C SER A 281 22.43 -0.95 -2.36
N GLN A 282 21.47 -0.39 -3.09
CA GLN A 282 21.06 1.01 -2.93
C GLN A 282 20.43 1.25 -1.56
N LEU A 283 19.56 0.35 -1.10
CA LEU A 283 18.94 0.47 0.22
C LEU A 283 19.94 0.21 1.36
N LEU A 284 20.85 -0.75 1.17
CA LEU A 284 21.88 -1.07 2.16
C LEU A 284 22.92 0.03 2.32
N THR A 285 23.21 0.79 1.27
CA THR A 285 24.16 1.90 1.28
C THR A 285 23.54 3.26 1.57
N GLN A 286 22.20 3.34 1.62
CA GLN A 286 21.49 4.58 1.92
C GLN A 286 21.79 5.03 3.36
N ASN A 287 22.62 6.06 3.50
CA ASN A 287 23.01 6.59 4.79
C ASN A 287 22.05 7.63 5.36
N THR A 288 21.31 8.33 4.51
CA THR A 288 20.40 9.41 4.90
C THR A 288 18.97 9.11 4.49
N LYS A 289 18.02 9.31 5.41
CA LYS A 289 16.58 9.32 5.14
C LYS A 289 16.02 10.68 5.49
N THR A 290 15.21 11.22 4.62
CA THR A 290 14.57 12.52 4.82
C THR A 290 13.06 12.37 4.81
N SER A 291 12.42 13.08 5.72
CA SER A 291 10.96 13.17 5.80
C SER A 291 10.54 14.62 5.84
N SER A 292 9.49 14.96 5.10
CA SER A 292 8.93 16.30 5.11
C SER A 292 7.41 16.24 5.12
N ILE A 293 6.80 17.12 5.91
CA ILE A 293 5.35 17.36 5.90
C ILE A 293 5.18 18.86 5.71
N SER A 294 4.39 19.27 4.75
CA SER A 294 4.16 20.68 4.45
C SER A 294 2.67 20.99 4.34
N TYR A 295 2.30 22.11 4.93
CA TYR A 295 0.98 22.72 4.79
C TYR A 295 1.13 24.18 4.46
N SER A 296 0.42 24.65 3.45
CA SER A 296 0.35 26.06 3.10
C SER A 296 -1.08 26.51 2.91
N ARG A 297 -1.40 27.71 3.37
CA ARG A 297 -2.70 28.34 3.18
C ARG A 297 -2.52 29.81 2.81
N SER A 298 -3.16 30.19 1.73
CA SER A 298 -3.22 31.59 1.25
C SER A 298 -4.58 32.18 1.58
N PHE A 299 -4.57 33.46 1.95
CA PHE A 299 -5.74 34.29 2.20
C PHE A 299 -5.67 35.49 1.21
N PRO A 300 -6.18 35.29 -0.02
CA PRO A 300 -6.02 36.29 -1.10
C PRO A 300 -6.58 37.67 -0.75
N ASP A 301 -7.67 37.72 0.01
CA ASP A 301 -8.37 38.98 0.37
C ASP A 301 -7.49 39.93 1.17
N ILE A 302 -6.58 39.41 1.96
CA ILE A 302 -5.65 40.21 2.78
C ILE A 302 -4.20 40.04 2.35
N GLY A 303 -3.95 39.26 1.29
CA GLY A 303 -2.60 39.03 0.78
C GLY A 303 -1.69 38.27 1.76
N LEU A 304 -2.27 37.46 2.69
CA LEU A 304 -1.53 36.67 3.67
C LEU A 304 -1.35 35.24 3.21
N THR A 305 -0.13 34.73 3.31
CA THR A 305 0.18 33.30 3.11
C THR A 305 0.89 32.78 4.35
N LEU A 306 0.36 31.66 4.88
CA LEU A 306 0.95 30.90 5.98
C LEU A 306 1.44 29.57 5.42
N SER A 307 2.70 29.22 5.67
CA SER A 307 3.22 27.89 5.33
C SER A 307 4.02 27.31 6.50
N GLY A 308 3.72 26.09 6.83
CA GLY A 308 4.43 25.34 7.86
C GLY A 308 5.03 24.07 7.28
N THR A 309 6.29 23.81 7.60
CA THR A 309 6.96 22.58 7.22
C THR A 309 7.56 21.89 8.45
N THR A 310 7.56 20.57 8.41
CA THR A 310 8.29 19.74 9.34
C THR A 310 9.30 18.95 8.53
N ASN A 311 10.57 18.98 8.91
CA ASN A 311 11.63 18.24 8.26
C ASN A 311 12.33 17.35 9.28
N ILE A 312 12.55 16.10 8.90
CA ILE A 312 13.30 15.12 9.68
C ILE A 312 14.38 14.54 8.78
N ALA A 313 15.62 14.64 9.18
CA ALA A 313 16.75 14.03 8.50
C ALA A 313 17.42 13.04 9.44
N GLN A 314 17.43 11.77 9.07
CA GLN A 314 18.08 10.69 9.82
C GLN A 314 19.37 10.28 9.10
N THR A 315 20.45 10.13 9.88
CA THR A 315 21.71 9.54 9.40
C THR A 315 21.86 8.15 10.00
N MET A 316 21.82 7.13 9.13
CA MET A 316 21.78 5.72 9.55
C MET A 316 23.11 5.24 10.16
N ARG A 317 24.24 5.83 9.75
CA ARG A 317 25.56 5.40 10.15
C ARG A 317 25.85 5.63 11.64
N ASP A 318 25.48 6.78 12.15
CA ASP A 318 25.71 7.25 13.53
C ASP A 318 24.45 7.37 14.35
N SER A 319 23.30 6.95 13.81
CA SER A 319 21.98 7.02 14.42
C SER A 319 21.61 8.45 14.86
N SER A 320 22.09 9.46 14.13
CA SER A 320 21.76 10.84 14.41
C SER A 320 20.49 11.26 13.69
N ILE A 321 19.72 12.13 14.34
CA ILE A 321 18.48 12.69 13.82
C ILE A 321 18.47 14.20 13.99
N ALA A 322 18.16 14.91 12.91
CA ALA A 322 17.89 16.33 12.90
C ALA A 322 16.42 16.56 12.62
N VAL A 323 15.73 17.23 13.52
CA VAL A 323 14.30 17.53 13.39
C VAL A 323 14.13 19.04 13.38
N THR A 324 13.37 19.54 12.40
CA THR A 324 12.88 20.92 12.37
C THR A 324 11.36 20.91 12.44
N LEU A 325 10.80 21.43 13.55
CA LEU A 325 9.37 21.36 13.82
C LEU A 325 8.93 22.47 14.81
N PRO A 326 8.11 23.43 14.41
CA PRO A 326 7.80 23.79 13.02
C PRO A 326 8.89 24.66 12.37
N ASP A 327 8.92 24.68 11.03
CA ASP A 327 9.47 25.78 10.23
C ASP A 327 8.28 26.52 9.63
N LEU A 328 7.86 27.60 10.28
CA LEU A 328 6.66 28.37 9.95
C LEU A 328 7.07 29.65 9.22
N ASN A 329 6.55 29.83 8.01
CA ASN A 329 6.70 31.07 7.26
C ASN A 329 5.36 31.80 7.17
N ILE A 330 5.39 33.07 7.49
CA ILE A 330 4.27 34.01 7.44
C ILE A 330 4.65 35.07 6.42
N THR A 331 3.93 35.17 5.31
CA THR A 331 4.21 36.14 4.27
C THR A 331 2.97 36.98 4.05
N LEU A 332 3.09 38.27 4.29
CA LEU A 332 2.09 39.26 3.94
C LEU A 332 2.58 40.02 2.70
N SER A 333 1.84 39.90 1.60
CA SER A 333 2.14 40.61 0.38
C SER A 333 2.02 42.13 0.59
N ARG A 334 2.58 42.87 -0.33
CA ARG A 334 2.62 44.35 -0.23
C ARG A 334 1.23 44.91 0.01
N LEU A 335 1.05 45.57 1.17
CA LEU A 335 -0.11 46.37 1.50
C LEU A 335 0.22 47.82 1.21
N PHE A 336 -0.79 48.58 0.78
CA PHE A 336 -0.72 50.01 0.60
C PHE A 336 -1.61 50.70 1.66
N PRO A 337 -1.12 50.86 2.90
CA PRO A 337 -1.97 51.29 4.02
C PRO A 337 -2.54 52.68 3.88
N PHE A 338 -1.89 53.52 3.09
CA PHE A 338 -2.29 54.91 2.86
C PHE A 338 -3.10 55.09 1.58
N LYS A 339 -3.42 54.03 0.86
CA LYS A 339 -4.19 54.08 -0.39
C LYS A 339 -5.66 54.37 -0.10
N ARG A 340 -6.21 55.38 -0.71
CA ARG A 340 -7.63 55.75 -0.59
C ARG A 340 -8.52 54.66 -1.16
N LYS A 341 -9.60 54.32 -0.45
CA LYS A 341 -10.60 53.29 -0.90
C LYS A 341 -11.37 53.76 -2.15
N LYS A 342 -11.57 55.07 -2.29
CA LYS A 342 -12.20 55.69 -3.48
C LYS A 342 -11.22 56.69 -4.05
N ALA A 343 -10.56 56.33 -5.13
CA ALA A 343 -9.58 57.21 -5.80
C ALA A 343 -10.32 58.25 -6.64
N ALA A 344 -10.18 59.52 -6.27
CA ALA A 344 -10.57 60.65 -7.10
C ALA A 344 -9.30 61.43 -7.45
N GLY A 345 -8.96 61.52 -8.76
CA GLY A 345 -7.76 62.17 -9.25
C GLY A 345 -6.49 61.32 -9.21
N ALA A 346 -5.32 61.95 -9.44
CA ALA A 346 -4.03 61.26 -9.46
C ALA A 346 -3.64 60.72 -8.07
N GLU A 347 -2.96 59.57 -8.05
CA GLU A 347 -2.43 58.99 -6.79
C GLU A 347 -1.39 59.93 -6.18
N ARG A 348 -1.50 60.16 -4.88
CA ARG A 348 -0.55 60.98 -4.10
C ARG A 348 0.69 60.14 -3.78
N TRP A 349 1.83 60.77 -3.53
CA TRP A 349 3.11 60.09 -3.28
C TRP A 349 3.05 59.08 -2.11
N TYR A 350 2.32 59.41 -1.03
CA TYR A 350 2.18 58.54 0.13
C TYR A 350 1.27 57.30 -0.13
N GLU A 351 0.38 57.37 -1.11
CA GLU A 351 -0.48 56.22 -1.50
C GLU A 351 0.32 55.13 -2.18
N LYS A 352 1.51 55.44 -2.65
CA LYS A 352 2.45 54.50 -3.27
C LYS A 352 3.42 53.87 -2.27
N ILE A 353 3.29 54.19 -0.99
CA ILE A 353 4.04 53.50 0.08
C ILE A 353 3.45 52.11 0.29
N SER A 354 4.28 51.10 0.11
CA SER A 354 3.92 49.73 0.34
C SER A 354 4.71 49.13 1.52
N ILE A 355 4.04 48.35 2.30
CA ILE A 355 4.61 47.64 3.45
C ILE A 355 4.35 46.13 3.24
N GLY A 356 5.39 45.32 3.31
CA GLY A 356 5.30 43.88 3.35
C GLY A 356 5.72 43.34 4.71
N TYR A 357 5.47 42.08 4.94
CA TYR A 357 5.99 41.34 6.11
C TYR A 357 6.35 39.93 5.75
N THR A 358 7.50 39.48 6.20
CA THR A 358 7.90 38.09 6.15
C THR A 358 8.43 37.67 7.53
N GLY A 359 7.72 36.76 8.16
CA GLY A 359 8.12 36.15 9.43
C GLY A 359 8.53 34.68 9.20
N ARG A 360 9.63 34.24 9.82
CA ARG A 360 10.02 32.85 9.85
C ARG A 360 10.33 32.41 11.27
N LEU A 361 9.56 31.46 11.76
CA LEU A 361 9.81 30.76 13.02
C LEU A 361 10.40 29.40 12.71
N THR A 362 11.59 29.13 13.20
CA THR A 362 12.27 27.84 13.07
C THR A 362 12.56 27.27 14.44
N ASN A 363 12.17 26.04 14.65
CA ASN A 363 12.45 25.30 15.87
C ASN A 363 13.12 23.99 15.48
N SER A 364 14.33 23.74 15.94
CA SER A 364 15.13 22.58 15.53
C SER A 364 15.86 21.91 16.67
N ILE A 365 16.08 20.61 16.52
CA ILE A 365 16.93 19.81 17.41
C ILE A 365 17.78 18.85 16.60
N ARG A 366 19.01 18.65 17.05
CA ARG A 366 19.89 17.58 16.55
C ARG A 366 20.30 16.69 17.71
N THR A 367 19.96 15.41 17.61
CA THR A 367 20.21 14.44 18.69
C THR A 367 20.38 13.02 18.11
N LYS A 368 20.53 12.02 18.93
CA LYS A 368 20.45 10.61 18.54
C LYS A 368 19.00 10.13 18.58
N ASP A 369 18.67 9.11 17.82
CA ASP A 369 17.30 8.59 17.68
C ASP A 369 16.72 8.10 19.01
N ASP A 370 17.53 7.49 19.88
CA ASP A 370 17.14 7.01 21.22
C ASP A 370 16.89 8.13 22.25
N HIS A 371 17.39 9.34 21.98
CA HIS A 371 17.25 10.50 22.85
C HIS A 371 16.14 11.49 22.39
N LEU A 372 15.64 11.37 21.18
CA LEU A 372 14.68 12.34 20.63
C LEU A 372 13.44 12.54 21.52
N PHE A 373 12.83 11.45 21.96
CA PHE A 373 11.63 11.51 22.81
C PHE A 373 11.91 11.79 24.29
N LYS A 374 13.19 11.80 24.70
CA LYS A 374 13.63 12.13 26.04
C LYS A 374 14.12 13.58 26.14
N ALA A 375 14.35 14.21 25.02
CA ALA A 375 14.83 15.60 24.95
C ALA A 375 13.75 16.57 25.45
N GLY A 376 14.07 17.31 26.51
CA GLY A 376 13.20 18.39 27.00
C GLY A 376 13.15 19.57 26.04
N LEU A 377 12.17 20.47 26.21
CA LEU A 377 12.03 21.68 25.42
C LEU A 377 13.29 22.58 25.46
N SER A 378 14.07 22.47 26.51
CA SER A 378 15.34 23.17 26.66
C SER A 378 16.43 22.73 25.69
N SER A 379 16.28 21.56 25.05
CA SER A 379 17.25 21.05 24.06
C SER A 379 16.97 21.55 22.63
N TRP A 380 15.85 22.23 22.42
CA TRP A 380 15.46 22.76 21.13
C TRP A 380 16.01 24.17 20.89
N GLU A 381 16.50 24.40 19.69
CA GLU A 381 16.97 25.70 19.22
C GLU A 381 15.81 26.42 18.54
N ASN A 382 15.40 27.55 19.08
CA ASN A 382 14.29 28.35 18.59
C ASN A 382 14.79 29.70 18.08
N ALA A 383 14.36 30.06 16.88
CA ALA A 383 14.65 31.37 16.31
C ALA A 383 13.43 31.91 15.54
N MET A 384 13.16 33.18 15.71
CA MET A 384 12.15 33.85 14.89
C MET A 384 12.78 35.07 14.20
N ASN A 385 12.62 35.14 12.89
CA ASN A 385 13.11 36.25 12.07
C ASN A 385 11.91 37.04 11.53
N HIS A 386 11.93 38.33 11.74
CA HIS A 386 10.96 39.31 11.21
C HIS A 386 11.65 40.14 10.17
N ASN A 387 11.03 40.32 9.01
CA ASN A 387 11.51 41.19 7.95
C ASN A 387 10.35 42.01 7.41
N ILE A 388 10.50 43.36 7.50
CA ILE A 388 9.47 44.31 7.12
C ILE A 388 10.07 45.24 6.02
N PRO A 389 9.89 44.90 4.74
CA PRO A 389 10.27 45.77 3.65
C PRO A 389 9.23 46.89 3.50
N ILE A 390 9.69 48.13 3.53
CA ILE A 390 8.91 49.33 3.25
C ILE A 390 9.49 49.94 1.98
N SER A 391 8.66 50.16 0.98
CA SER A 391 9.11 50.78 -0.29
C SER A 391 8.06 51.71 -0.83
N ALA A 392 8.55 52.73 -1.53
CA ALA A 392 7.69 53.66 -2.25
C ALA A 392 8.22 53.85 -3.68
N THR A 393 7.34 54.15 -4.60
CA THR A 393 7.70 54.44 -5.99
C THR A 393 7.03 55.72 -6.40
N PHE A 394 7.83 56.75 -6.76
CA PHE A 394 7.30 57.99 -7.26
C PHE A 394 8.20 58.59 -8.32
N THR A 395 7.61 59.42 -9.18
CA THR A 395 8.33 60.09 -10.25
C THR A 395 8.46 61.58 -9.90
N LEU A 396 9.71 62.04 -9.83
CA LEU A 396 10.05 63.50 -9.65
C LEU A 396 10.24 64.12 -11.02
N PHE A 397 9.78 65.32 -11.14
CA PHE A 397 9.96 66.19 -12.35
C PHE A 397 9.52 65.51 -13.66
N LYS A 398 8.58 64.54 -13.61
CA LYS A 398 8.08 63.69 -14.72
C LYS A 398 9.10 62.74 -15.36
N TYR A 399 10.39 62.84 -15.08
CA TYR A 399 11.45 62.08 -15.75
C TYR A 399 12.28 61.23 -14.80
N LEU A 400 12.36 61.58 -13.51
CA LEU A 400 13.17 60.88 -12.56
C LEU A 400 12.31 59.95 -11.70
N GLN A 401 12.46 58.65 -11.91
CA GLN A 401 11.82 57.62 -11.07
C GLN A 401 12.68 57.34 -9.85
N VAL A 402 12.09 57.51 -8.67
CA VAL A 402 12.75 57.28 -7.37
C VAL A 402 12.04 56.18 -6.65
N ASN A 403 12.81 55.17 -6.22
CA ASN A 403 12.31 53.97 -5.52
C ASN A 403 13.02 53.83 -4.16
N PRO A 404 12.72 54.64 -3.16
CA PRO A 404 13.29 54.47 -1.83
C PRO A 404 12.77 53.17 -1.20
N SER A 405 13.67 52.46 -0.51
CA SER A 405 13.31 51.29 0.25
C SER A 405 14.07 51.24 1.57
N VAL A 406 13.37 50.84 2.61
CA VAL A 406 13.93 50.58 3.94
C VAL A 406 13.52 49.17 4.32
N ASN A 407 14.46 48.39 4.80
CA ASN A 407 14.21 47.04 5.27
C ASN A 407 14.50 46.95 6.76
N TYR A 408 13.48 46.68 7.57
CA TYR A 408 13.63 46.43 9.00
C TYR A 408 13.71 44.91 9.23
N THR A 409 14.77 44.47 9.91
CA THR A 409 14.95 43.04 10.26
C THR A 409 15.16 42.93 11.75
N GLU A 410 14.38 42.04 12.37
CA GLU A 410 14.46 41.70 13.80
C GLU A 410 14.57 40.20 13.97
N ARG A 411 15.36 39.76 14.93
CA ARG A 411 15.57 38.33 15.20
C ARG A 411 15.43 38.06 16.70
N TRP A 412 14.58 37.10 17.01
CA TRP A 412 14.36 36.65 18.37
C TRP A 412 14.95 35.26 18.55
N TYR A 413 15.65 35.08 19.65
CA TYR A 413 16.24 33.76 20.04
C TYR A 413 15.82 33.47 21.47
N THR A 414 15.46 32.25 21.75
CA THR A 414 15.15 31.81 23.14
C THR A 414 16.39 31.43 23.92
N ARG A 415 17.52 31.23 23.25
CA ARG A 415 18.78 30.82 23.87
C ARG A 415 19.96 31.60 23.30
N LYS A 416 20.91 31.91 24.16
CA LYS A 416 22.20 32.44 23.80
C LYS A 416 23.25 31.33 23.90
N ILE A 417 24.05 31.14 22.86
CA ILE A 417 25.17 30.21 22.90
C ILE A 417 26.40 31.03 23.33
N ASN A 418 26.93 30.74 24.51
CA ASN A 418 28.21 31.27 24.93
C ASN A 418 29.28 30.26 24.55
N GLN A 419 30.22 30.69 23.69
CA GLN A 419 31.35 29.86 23.32
C GLN A 419 32.62 30.43 23.95
N HIS A 420 33.42 29.56 24.54
CA HIS A 420 34.74 29.86 25.06
C HIS A 420 35.77 29.04 24.28
N TYR A 421 36.86 29.68 23.86
CA TYR A 421 37.98 28.96 23.26
C TYR A 421 38.81 28.36 24.40
N ASN A 422 38.87 27.03 24.42
CA ASN A 422 39.70 26.30 25.37
C ASN A 422 41.11 26.16 24.77
N GLU A 423 42.09 26.83 25.36
CA GLU A 423 43.47 26.82 24.90
C GLU A 423 44.14 25.43 25.05
N ASP A 424 43.72 24.63 26.02
CA ASP A 424 44.30 23.32 26.27
C ASP A 424 43.84 22.29 25.22
N THR A 425 42.57 22.38 24.80
CA THR A 425 41.98 21.46 23.79
C THR A 425 42.03 22.01 22.37
N HIS A 426 42.45 23.26 22.21
CA HIS A 426 42.44 24.01 20.94
C HIS A 426 41.07 23.95 20.23
N ARG A 427 39.98 23.98 20.99
CA ARG A 427 38.60 23.91 20.49
C ARG A 427 37.69 24.97 21.11
N LEU A 428 36.69 25.38 20.33
CA LEU A 428 35.57 26.14 20.85
C LEU A 428 34.66 25.19 21.67
N GLU A 429 34.52 25.44 22.93
CA GLU A 429 33.60 24.71 23.82
C GLU A 429 32.38 25.58 24.09
N SER A 430 31.20 24.99 23.97
CA SER A 430 29.96 25.67 24.30
C SER A 430 29.71 25.58 25.77
N LEU A 431 29.68 26.70 26.44
CA LEU A 431 29.26 26.76 27.85
C LEU A 431 27.74 26.68 27.91
N PRO A 432 27.15 25.96 28.86
CA PRO A 432 25.73 25.97 29.08
C PRO A 432 25.30 27.44 29.33
N GLY A 433 24.44 27.95 28.43
CA GLY A 433 23.88 29.29 28.57
C GLY A 433 22.80 29.29 29.67
N ASP A 434 22.83 30.31 30.52
CA ASP A 434 21.75 30.62 31.46
C ASP A 434 20.44 30.96 30.72
#